data_560206885e5e5b7b83929b4721fc7144
#
_entry.id   560206885e5e5b7b83929b4721fc7144
#
_cell.length_a   1.000
_cell.length_b   1.000
_cell.length_c   1.000
_cell.angle_alpha   90.00
_cell.angle_beta   90.00
_cell.angle_gamma   90.00
#
_symmetry.space_group_name_H-M   'P 1'
#
loop_
_entity.id
_entity.type
_entity.pdbx_description
1 polymer ?
#
loop_
_entity_poly.entity_id
_entity_poly.type
_entity_poly.pdbx_seq_one_letter_code
_entity_poly.pdbx_strand_id
1 'polypeptide(L)'
;MSSVRALLAPVLAAVQVALGRLTTSISMKENISKLRAYKWSRVDRFKYGAMFVLAFFSITVISEPPLPWKLIVPILYTLALLFPISSQFILPSSPILLWLLLFYACRFISPSTRPHIWVSVLPTLETIWYGANISDILTRFGHPLLDILAWIPYGVIHFVAPFVVAALLFVYAPPGTVKVFASTFGFTNLVGVLVQIAFPSSPPWYELREGITPANYSMRGSPAGLARIDALFHGHGYTIGFTNAPVVFGAFPSLHAATATCEALFMSYFFPIKAKVGRWYVDTRILYWCY
;
A
#
# COMPACT_ATOMS: atom_id res chain seq x y z
N MET A 1 -10.09 38.75 -10.74
CA MET A 1 -9.89 38.20 -9.37
C MET A 1 -11.18 37.79 -8.65
N SER A 2 -12.35 38.38 -8.94
CA SER A 2 -13.65 38.03 -8.31
C SER A 2 -14.17 36.63 -8.68
N SER A 3 -14.00 36.17 -9.92
CA SER A 3 -14.51 34.86 -10.37
C SER A 3 -13.78 33.67 -9.75
N VAL A 4 -12.47 33.74 -9.53
CA VAL A 4 -11.68 32.65 -8.90
C VAL A 4 -12.04 32.52 -7.42
N ARG A 5 -12.23 33.63 -6.71
CA ARG A 5 -12.69 33.60 -5.30
C ARG A 5 -14.09 33.00 -5.16
N ALA A 6 -15.00 33.30 -6.08
CA ALA A 6 -16.34 32.71 -6.09
C ALA A 6 -16.32 31.19 -6.33
N LEU A 7 -15.42 30.71 -7.15
CA LEU A 7 -15.24 29.27 -7.45
C LEU A 7 -14.60 28.50 -6.30
N LEU A 8 -13.69 29.13 -5.54
CA LEU A 8 -13.00 28.51 -4.42
C LEU A 8 -13.80 28.58 -3.09
N ALA A 9 -14.75 29.50 -2.97
CA ALA A 9 -15.53 29.71 -1.73
C ALA A 9 -16.21 28.43 -1.22
N PRO A 10 -16.91 27.61 -2.05
CA PRO A 10 -17.54 26.38 -1.57
C PRO A 10 -16.52 25.33 -1.12
N VAL A 11 -15.36 25.25 -1.77
CA VAL A 11 -14.28 24.33 -1.39
C VAL A 11 -13.70 24.74 -0.03
N LEU A 12 -13.41 26.02 0.15
CA LEU A 12 -12.90 26.55 1.42
C LEU A 12 -13.89 26.34 2.56
N ALA A 13 -15.18 26.56 2.32
CA ALA A 13 -16.22 26.30 3.31
C ALA A 13 -16.28 24.82 3.69
N ALA A 14 -16.21 23.90 2.73
CA ALA A 14 -16.18 22.45 2.99
C ALA A 14 -14.94 22.05 3.80
N VAL A 15 -13.78 22.59 3.48
CA VAL A 15 -12.53 22.35 4.23
C VAL A 15 -12.65 22.87 5.66
N GLN A 16 -13.19 24.08 5.88
CA GLN A 16 -13.40 24.63 7.23
C GLN A 16 -14.32 23.75 8.07
N VAL A 17 -15.43 23.27 7.49
CA VAL A 17 -16.35 22.35 8.16
C VAL A 17 -15.64 21.04 8.50
N ALA A 18 -14.84 20.49 7.58
CA ALA A 18 -14.09 19.25 7.82
C ALA A 18 -13.04 19.41 8.93
N LEU A 19 -12.28 20.49 8.93
CA LEU A 19 -11.29 20.81 9.96
C LEU A 19 -11.95 21.02 11.34
N GLY A 20 -13.14 21.63 11.39
CA GLY A 20 -13.89 21.80 12.63
C GLY A 20 -14.36 20.50 13.30
N ARG A 21 -14.30 19.36 12.59
CA ARG A 21 -14.62 18.02 13.16
C ARG A 21 -13.43 17.41 13.92
N LEU A 22 -12.22 17.96 13.75
CA LEU A 22 -11.02 17.43 14.38
C LEU A 22 -10.95 17.84 15.86
N THR A 23 -10.54 16.90 16.71
CA THR A 23 -10.23 17.25 18.11
C THR A 23 -8.87 17.94 18.17
N THR A 24 -8.82 19.03 18.93
CA THR A 24 -7.58 19.75 19.24
C THR A 24 -7.08 19.44 20.66
N SER A 25 -7.79 18.56 21.39
CA SER A 25 -7.44 18.19 22.75
C SER A 25 -6.10 17.49 22.84
N ILE A 26 -5.27 17.93 23.79
CA ILE A 26 -3.99 17.32 24.17
C ILE A 26 -4.05 16.59 25.50
N SER A 27 -5.26 16.37 26.05
CA SER A 27 -5.46 15.75 27.36
C SER A 27 -5.31 14.24 27.30
N MET A 28 -4.17 13.71 27.76
CA MET A 28 -3.97 12.25 27.89
C MET A 28 -5.05 11.59 28.78
N LYS A 29 -5.52 12.30 29.82
CA LYS A 29 -6.57 11.78 30.71
C LYS A 29 -7.86 11.45 29.96
N GLU A 30 -8.20 12.25 28.93
CA GLU A 30 -9.37 12.04 28.09
C GLU A 30 -9.28 10.70 27.34
N ASN A 31 -8.15 10.41 26.67
CA ASN A 31 -7.98 9.15 25.93
C ASN A 31 -7.91 7.94 26.87
N ILE A 32 -7.23 8.07 28.00
CA ILE A 32 -7.18 6.99 28.99
C ILE A 32 -8.59 6.70 29.55
N SER A 33 -9.39 7.72 29.80
CA SER A 33 -10.79 7.56 30.24
C SER A 33 -11.64 6.87 29.17
N LYS A 34 -11.52 7.29 27.90
CA LYS A 34 -12.19 6.64 26.75
C LYS A 34 -11.79 5.18 26.62
N LEU A 35 -10.50 4.86 26.77
CA LEU A 35 -9.99 3.49 26.68
C LEU A 35 -10.53 2.61 27.82
N ARG A 36 -10.58 3.14 29.05
CA ARG A 36 -11.14 2.43 30.22
C ARG A 36 -12.63 2.17 30.08
N ALA A 37 -13.37 3.10 29.49
CA ALA A 37 -14.81 2.99 29.25
C ALA A 37 -15.14 2.12 28.02
N TYR A 38 -14.16 1.82 27.16
CA TYR A 38 -14.39 1.07 25.93
C TYR A 38 -14.74 -0.39 26.18
N LYS A 39 -15.87 -0.82 25.63
CA LYS A 39 -16.32 -2.22 25.73
C LYS A 39 -15.72 -3.05 24.59
N TRP A 40 -14.70 -3.80 24.89
CA TRP A 40 -13.97 -4.64 23.94
C TRP A 40 -14.85 -5.80 23.43
N SER A 41 -15.18 -5.76 22.15
CA SER A 41 -15.83 -6.88 21.45
C SER A 41 -14.84 -8.04 21.23
N ARG A 42 -15.35 -9.24 20.89
CA ARG A 42 -14.50 -10.38 20.49
C ARG A 42 -13.67 -10.04 19.24
N VAL A 43 -14.27 -9.34 18.28
CA VAL A 43 -13.63 -8.91 17.05
C VAL A 43 -12.49 -7.92 17.34
N ASP A 44 -12.71 -6.94 18.23
CA ASP A 44 -11.66 -5.99 18.60
C ASP A 44 -10.47 -6.69 19.26
N ARG A 45 -10.75 -7.60 20.21
CA ARG A 45 -9.69 -8.37 20.87
C ARG A 45 -8.87 -9.21 19.91
N PHE A 46 -9.53 -9.88 18.96
CA PHE A 46 -8.85 -10.63 17.91
C PHE A 46 -8.03 -9.71 17.01
N LYS A 47 -8.64 -8.63 16.50
CA LYS A 47 -7.98 -7.68 15.59
C LYS A 47 -6.73 -7.06 16.21
N TYR A 48 -6.87 -6.44 17.37
CA TYR A 48 -5.74 -5.78 18.03
C TYR A 48 -4.73 -6.77 18.62
N GLY A 49 -5.18 -7.96 19.05
CA GLY A 49 -4.30 -9.03 19.45
C GLY A 49 -3.43 -9.56 18.33
N ALA A 50 -4.02 -9.82 17.15
CA ALA A 50 -3.29 -10.23 15.96
C ALA A 50 -2.29 -9.14 15.50
N MET A 51 -2.73 -7.88 15.51
CA MET A 51 -1.84 -6.76 15.20
C MET A 51 -0.66 -6.66 16.17
N PHE A 52 -0.90 -6.84 17.46
CA PHE A 52 0.16 -6.87 18.49
C PHE A 52 1.16 -8.00 18.25
N VAL A 53 0.67 -9.21 17.97
CA VAL A 53 1.54 -10.36 17.67
C VAL A 53 2.40 -10.11 16.44
N LEU A 54 1.81 -9.58 15.37
CA LEU A 54 2.56 -9.24 14.16
C LEU A 54 3.57 -8.11 14.38
N ALA A 55 3.22 -7.09 15.16
CA ALA A 55 4.16 -6.01 15.51
C ALA A 55 5.33 -6.54 16.35
N PHE A 56 5.03 -7.36 17.34
CA PHE A 56 6.05 -8.01 18.18
C PHE A 56 6.98 -8.89 17.34
N PHE A 57 6.41 -9.76 16.48
CA PHE A 57 7.18 -10.57 15.55
C PHE A 57 8.08 -9.68 14.65
N SER A 58 7.54 -8.63 14.07
CA SER A 58 8.30 -7.75 13.19
C SER A 58 9.49 -7.10 13.92
N ILE A 59 9.28 -6.57 15.12
CA ILE A 59 10.34 -5.93 15.91
C ILE A 59 11.41 -6.95 16.34
N THR A 60 11.04 -8.18 16.65
CA THR A 60 11.99 -9.23 17.06
C THR A 60 12.83 -9.74 15.90
N VAL A 61 12.25 -9.87 14.70
CA VAL A 61 12.94 -10.36 13.51
C VAL A 61 13.91 -9.31 12.93
N ILE A 62 13.57 -8.02 13.01
CA ILE A 62 14.45 -6.93 12.55
C ILE A 62 15.77 -6.99 13.32
N SER A 63 16.91 -7.19 12.62
CA SER A 63 18.24 -7.16 13.25
C SER A 63 18.81 -5.75 13.31
N GLU A 64 18.52 -4.90 12.34
CA GLU A 64 19.01 -3.53 12.23
C GLU A 64 17.86 -2.53 12.08
N PRO A 65 17.86 -1.45 12.87
CA PRO A 65 18.87 -1.02 13.86
C PRO A 65 18.84 -1.85 15.16
N PRO A 66 19.86 -1.71 16.04
CA PRO A 66 19.93 -2.42 17.31
C PRO A 66 18.77 -2.06 18.25
N LEU A 67 18.51 -2.91 19.26
CA LEU A 67 17.32 -2.89 20.11
C LEU A 67 16.94 -1.50 20.66
N PRO A 68 17.83 -0.65 21.17
CA PRO A 68 17.43 0.65 21.70
C PRO A 68 16.69 1.52 20.66
N TRP A 69 17.17 1.51 19.42
CA TRP A 69 16.58 2.28 18.33
C TRP A 69 15.25 1.69 17.85
N LYS A 70 15.12 0.35 17.87
CA LYS A 70 13.87 -0.32 17.51
C LYS A 70 12.73 0.03 18.47
N LEU A 71 13.04 0.27 19.76
CA LEU A 71 12.02 0.61 20.76
C LEU A 71 11.48 2.03 20.60
N ILE A 72 12.17 2.91 19.88
CA ILE A 72 11.66 4.26 19.59
C ILE A 72 10.32 4.20 18.86
N VAL A 73 10.16 3.30 17.88
CA VAL A 73 8.91 3.18 17.10
C VAL A 73 7.69 2.87 17.98
N PRO A 74 7.67 1.80 18.79
CA PRO A 74 6.53 1.52 19.67
C PRO A 74 6.33 2.58 20.76
N ILE A 75 7.40 3.22 21.23
CA ILE A 75 7.30 4.33 22.21
C ILE A 75 6.60 5.53 21.55
N LEU A 76 7.06 5.98 20.40
CA LEU A 76 6.44 7.11 19.68
C LEU A 76 5.00 6.80 19.28
N TYR A 77 4.72 5.55 18.83
CA TYR A 77 3.38 5.11 18.52
C TYR A 77 2.46 5.19 19.76
N THR A 78 2.93 4.68 20.89
CA THR A 78 2.17 4.71 22.16
C THR A 78 1.93 6.15 22.61
N LEU A 79 2.96 7.00 22.56
CA LEU A 79 2.82 8.42 22.89
C LEU A 79 1.79 9.10 21.97
N ALA A 80 1.84 8.83 20.67
CA ALA A 80 0.89 9.39 19.71
C ALA A 80 -0.56 8.91 19.97
N LEU A 81 -0.77 7.72 20.50
CA LEU A 81 -2.09 7.23 20.90
C LEU A 81 -2.61 7.86 22.20
N LEU A 82 -1.74 8.33 23.07
CA LEU A 82 -2.16 8.95 24.35
C LEU A 82 -2.84 10.31 24.15
N PHE A 83 -2.49 11.06 23.12
CA PHE A 83 -3.06 12.39 22.87
C PHE A 83 -4.23 12.31 21.89
N PRO A 84 -5.43 12.90 22.20
CA PRO A 84 -6.58 12.88 21.30
C PRO A 84 -6.29 13.49 19.92
N ILE A 85 -5.52 14.56 19.87
CA ILE A 85 -5.14 15.25 18.63
C ILE A 85 -4.40 14.34 17.63
N SER A 86 -3.56 13.44 18.08
CA SER A 86 -2.81 12.52 17.24
C SER A 86 -3.49 11.15 17.09
N SER A 87 -4.12 10.65 18.16
CA SER A 87 -4.77 9.34 18.15
C SER A 87 -5.92 9.25 17.15
N GLN A 88 -6.60 10.35 16.84
CA GLN A 88 -7.68 10.40 15.83
C GLN A 88 -7.19 10.00 14.43
N PHE A 89 -5.89 10.15 14.14
CA PHE A 89 -5.24 9.75 12.88
C PHE A 89 -4.48 8.44 13.04
N ILE A 90 -3.68 8.30 14.09
CA ILE A 90 -2.78 7.17 14.29
C ILE A 90 -3.55 5.87 14.51
N LEU A 91 -4.64 5.89 15.29
CA LEU A 91 -5.40 4.68 15.57
C LEU A 91 -6.02 4.06 14.30
N PRO A 92 -6.74 4.79 13.44
CA PRO A 92 -7.24 4.21 12.19
C PRO A 92 -6.15 3.86 11.18
N SER A 93 -4.98 4.50 11.24
CA SER A 93 -3.83 4.23 10.38
C SER A 93 -2.91 3.12 10.94
N SER A 94 -3.21 2.56 12.10
CA SER A 94 -2.39 1.50 12.72
C SER A 94 -2.14 0.29 11.82
N PRO A 95 -3.11 -0.19 11.01
CA PRO A 95 -2.84 -1.27 10.05
C PRO A 95 -1.84 -0.88 8.96
N ILE A 96 -1.83 0.40 8.53
CA ILE A 96 -0.85 0.92 7.56
C ILE A 96 0.55 0.88 8.18
N LEU A 97 0.70 1.40 9.40
CA LEU A 97 1.98 1.41 10.11
C LEU A 97 2.50 -0.02 10.34
N LEU A 98 1.61 -0.93 10.70
CA LEU A 98 1.95 -2.34 10.87
C LEU A 98 2.34 -3.02 9.56
N TRP A 99 1.63 -2.73 8.47
CA TRP A 99 2.02 -3.20 7.14
C TRP A 99 3.43 -2.77 6.77
N LEU A 100 3.74 -1.49 6.92
CA LEU A 100 5.08 -0.95 6.62
C LEU A 100 6.16 -1.60 7.50
N LEU A 101 5.88 -1.78 8.79
CA LEU A 101 6.79 -2.43 9.73
C LEU A 101 7.04 -3.90 9.33
N LEU A 102 5.98 -4.66 9.03
CA LEU A 102 6.08 -6.05 8.59
C LEU A 102 6.82 -6.15 7.25
N PHE A 103 6.50 -5.29 6.29
CA PHE A 103 7.18 -5.27 4.99
C PHE A 103 8.68 -5.06 5.15
N TYR A 104 9.09 -4.11 6.01
CA TYR A 104 10.50 -3.91 6.32
C TYR A 104 11.11 -5.14 7.03
N ALA A 105 10.39 -5.74 7.99
CA ALA A 105 10.83 -6.92 8.71
C ALA A 105 11.08 -8.13 7.81
N CYS A 106 10.37 -8.24 6.68
CA CYS A 106 10.56 -9.32 5.71
C CYS A 106 12.00 -9.45 5.22
N ARG A 107 12.78 -8.36 5.19
CA ARG A 107 14.19 -8.37 4.82
C ARG A 107 15.03 -9.29 5.70
N PHE A 108 14.67 -9.40 6.98
CA PHE A 108 15.43 -10.08 8.02
C PHE A 108 14.96 -11.51 8.29
N ILE A 109 13.90 -11.97 7.64
CA ILE A 109 13.46 -13.37 7.74
C ILE A 109 14.51 -14.26 7.07
N SER A 110 15.01 -15.27 7.80
CA SER A 110 16.04 -16.18 7.29
C SER A 110 15.55 -16.91 6.02
N PRO A 111 16.37 -17.00 4.96
CA PRO A 111 16.04 -17.78 3.78
C PRO A 111 15.66 -19.24 4.07
N SER A 112 16.28 -19.85 5.10
CA SER A 112 16.00 -21.23 5.51
C SER A 112 14.61 -21.47 6.08
N THR A 113 13.94 -20.42 6.54
CA THR A 113 12.58 -20.48 7.12
C THR A 113 11.49 -20.07 6.13
N ARG A 114 11.88 -19.57 4.95
CA ARG A 114 10.93 -19.12 3.93
C ARG A 114 10.40 -20.30 3.12
N PRO A 115 9.10 -20.24 2.69
CA PRO A 115 8.50 -21.27 1.85
C PRO A 115 9.19 -21.39 0.47
N HIS A 116 8.86 -22.47 -0.25
CA HIS A 116 9.26 -22.65 -1.65
C HIS A 116 8.73 -21.52 -2.55
N ILE A 117 9.57 -21.06 -3.49
CA ILE A 117 9.19 -20.02 -4.44
C ILE A 117 8.51 -20.64 -5.66
N TRP A 118 7.29 -20.23 -5.94
CA TRP A 118 6.47 -20.70 -7.05
C TRP A 118 6.79 -19.91 -8.32
N VAL A 119 7.60 -20.50 -9.22
CA VAL A 119 8.04 -19.84 -10.46
C VAL A 119 7.08 -20.06 -11.63
N SER A 120 6.34 -21.16 -11.67
CA SER A 120 5.48 -21.52 -12.81
C SER A 120 4.01 -21.15 -12.64
N VAL A 121 3.55 -20.86 -11.42
CA VAL A 121 2.12 -20.68 -11.14
C VAL A 121 1.52 -19.48 -11.88
N LEU A 122 2.13 -18.31 -11.77
CA LEU A 122 1.60 -17.10 -12.40
C LEU A 122 1.68 -17.16 -13.94
N PRO A 123 2.80 -17.55 -14.57
CA PRO A 123 2.85 -17.73 -16.02
C PRO A 123 1.85 -18.75 -16.57
N THR A 124 1.66 -19.85 -15.83
CA THR A 124 0.65 -20.86 -16.22
C THR A 124 -0.75 -20.30 -16.15
N LEU A 125 -1.11 -19.57 -15.07
CA LEU A 125 -2.40 -18.92 -14.94
C LEU A 125 -2.63 -17.87 -16.03
N GLU A 126 -1.62 -17.08 -16.36
CA GLU A 126 -1.67 -16.10 -17.44
C GLU A 126 -1.99 -16.79 -18.78
N THR A 127 -1.30 -17.87 -19.09
CA THR A 127 -1.51 -18.65 -20.31
C THR A 127 -2.91 -19.29 -20.34
N ILE A 128 -3.42 -19.79 -19.20
CA ILE A 128 -4.76 -20.38 -19.12
C ILE A 128 -5.85 -19.32 -19.35
N TRP A 129 -5.69 -18.14 -18.76
CA TRP A 129 -6.75 -17.11 -18.82
C TRP A 129 -6.74 -16.30 -20.12
N TYR A 130 -5.56 -16.06 -20.69
CA TYR A 130 -5.40 -15.21 -21.87
C TYR A 130 -5.06 -15.98 -23.15
N GLY A 131 -4.78 -17.28 -23.04
CA GLY A 131 -4.33 -18.10 -24.17
C GLY A 131 -2.89 -17.86 -24.61
N ALA A 132 -2.17 -16.96 -23.94
CA ALA A 132 -0.79 -16.60 -24.24
C ALA A 132 -0.08 -15.98 -23.02
N ASN A 133 1.24 -15.92 -23.06
CA ASN A 133 2.03 -15.15 -22.12
C ASN A 133 1.99 -13.66 -22.51
N ILE A 134 1.05 -12.93 -21.92
CA ILE A 134 0.84 -11.50 -22.21
C ILE A 134 2.04 -10.67 -21.75
N SER A 135 2.67 -11.04 -20.64
CA SER A 135 3.85 -10.35 -20.13
C SER A 135 5.00 -10.39 -21.15
N ASP A 136 5.26 -11.54 -21.79
CA ASP A 136 6.27 -11.65 -22.86
C ASP A 136 5.87 -10.83 -24.11
N ILE A 137 4.61 -10.91 -24.53
CA ILE A 137 4.11 -10.16 -25.70
C ILE A 137 4.29 -8.65 -25.49
N LEU A 138 3.88 -8.12 -24.34
CA LEU A 138 3.92 -6.69 -24.06
C LEU A 138 5.36 -6.15 -23.97
N THR A 139 6.30 -6.91 -23.44
CA THR A 139 7.70 -6.47 -23.37
C THR A 139 8.37 -6.28 -24.71
N ARG A 140 7.83 -6.88 -25.79
CA ARG A 140 8.34 -6.70 -27.15
C ARG A 140 8.02 -5.33 -27.75
N PHE A 141 7.07 -4.59 -27.17
CA PHE A 141 6.64 -3.27 -27.62
C PHE A 141 7.30 -2.13 -26.80
N GLY A 142 8.62 -2.24 -26.56
CA GLY A 142 9.36 -1.21 -25.82
C GLY A 142 9.47 0.10 -26.64
N HIS A 143 8.89 1.19 -26.09
CA HIS A 143 9.00 2.54 -26.67
C HIS A 143 8.96 3.58 -25.53
N PRO A 144 9.83 4.62 -25.53
CA PRO A 144 9.90 5.59 -24.43
C PRO A 144 8.56 6.24 -24.06
N LEU A 145 7.72 6.53 -25.06
CA LEU A 145 6.39 7.09 -24.81
C LEU A 145 5.47 6.11 -24.08
N LEU A 146 5.51 4.82 -24.45
CA LEU A 146 4.73 3.78 -23.78
C LEU A 146 5.24 3.53 -22.37
N ASP A 147 6.57 3.58 -22.16
CA ASP A 147 7.18 3.47 -20.83
C ASP A 147 6.71 4.61 -19.91
N ILE A 148 6.65 5.86 -20.40
CA ILE A 148 6.12 7.00 -19.63
C ILE A 148 4.62 6.81 -19.34
N LEU A 149 3.82 6.41 -20.34
CA LEU A 149 2.38 6.21 -20.16
C LEU A 149 2.08 5.12 -19.13
N ALA A 150 2.87 4.04 -19.11
CA ALA A 150 2.75 2.99 -18.10
C ALA A 150 3.30 3.44 -16.73
N TRP A 151 4.37 4.22 -16.72
CA TRP A 151 4.98 4.73 -15.50
C TRP A 151 4.11 5.74 -14.75
N ILE A 152 3.36 6.61 -15.42
CA ILE A 152 2.50 7.61 -14.76
C ILE A 152 1.54 6.95 -13.76
N PRO A 153 0.71 5.95 -14.13
CA PRO A 153 -0.17 5.30 -13.15
C PRO A 153 0.60 4.53 -12.08
N TYR A 154 1.66 3.83 -12.45
CA TYR A 154 2.41 2.95 -11.56
C TYR A 154 3.39 3.71 -10.63
N GLY A 155 4.16 4.63 -11.18
CA GLY A 155 5.24 5.31 -10.48
C GLY A 155 4.87 6.66 -9.87
N VAL A 156 3.75 7.28 -10.31
CA VAL A 156 3.32 8.59 -9.82
C VAL A 156 1.96 8.50 -9.15
N ILE A 157 0.91 8.09 -9.90
CA ILE A 157 -0.47 8.11 -9.37
C ILE A 157 -0.60 7.17 -8.18
N HIS A 158 -0.02 5.97 -8.24
CA HIS A 158 -0.07 5.00 -7.15
C HIS A 158 0.40 5.58 -5.80
N PHE A 159 1.45 6.41 -5.79
CA PHE A 159 1.97 7.02 -4.56
C PHE A 159 1.17 8.23 -4.09
N VAL A 160 0.55 8.96 -5.00
CA VAL A 160 -0.18 10.21 -4.70
C VAL A 160 -1.67 9.94 -4.42
N ALA A 161 -2.27 8.99 -5.12
CA ALA A 161 -3.71 8.72 -5.07
C ALA A 161 -4.24 8.43 -3.66
N PRO A 162 -3.58 7.63 -2.79
CA PRO A 162 -4.09 7.39 -1.44
C PRO A 162 -4.29 8.67 -0.63
N PHE A 163 -3.39 9.63 -0.78
CA PHE A 163 -3.47 10.92 -0.08
C PHE A 163 -4.56 11.81 -0.67
N VAL A 164 -4.69 11.83 -1.99
CA VAL A 164 -5.76 12.59 -2.68
C VAL A 164 -7.12 12.02 -2.32
N VAL A 165 -7.29 10.70 -2.37
CA VAL A 165 -8.52 10.02 -2.00
C VAL A 165 -8.85 10.28 -0.53
N ALA A 166 -7.88 10.15 0.38
CA ALA A 166 -8.08 10.46 1.80
C ALA A 166 -8.51 11.92 2.01
N ALA A 167 -7.89 12.88 1.31
CA ALA A 167 -8.25 14.30 1.39
C ALA A 167 -9.67 14.56 0.87
N LEU A 168 -10.04 13.99 -0.27
CA LEU A 168 -11.40 14.10 -0.82
C LEU A 168 -12.44 13.50 0.11
N LEU A 169 -12.19 12.30 0.65
CA LEU A 169 -13.06 11.65 1.61
C LEU A 169 -13.17 12.46 2.92
N PHE A 170 -12.08 13.08 3.38
CA PHE A 170 -12.08 13.91 4.57
C PHE A 170 -12.96 15.14 4.42
N VAL A 171 -12.86 15.81 3.28
CA VAL A 171 -13.56 17.07 3.02
C VAL A 171 -15.05 16.83 2.70
N TYR A 172 -15.35 15.87 1.83
CA TYR A 172 -16.66 15.75 1.20
C TYR A 172 -17.49 14.55 1.64
N ALA A 173 -16.86 13.48 2.18
CA ALA A 173 -17.60 12.30 2.63
C ALA A 173 -18.11 12.45 4.08
N PRO A 174 -19.05 11.61 4.53
CA PRO A 174 -19.54 11.59 5.91
C PRO A 174 -18.41 11.45 6.93
N PRO A 175 -18.56 12.03 8.15
CA PRO A 175 -17.59 11.88 9.21
C PRO A 175 -17.28 10.41 9.52
N GLY A 176 -15.98 10.08 9.66
CA GLY A 176 -15.53 8.72 9.93
C GLY A 176 -15.12 7.93 8.69
N THR A 177 -15.50 8.34 7.46
CA THR A 177 -15.15 7.63 6.22
C THR A 177 -13.65 7.45 6.04
N VAL A 178 -12.84 8.49 6.29
CA VAL A 178 -11.37 8.40 6.20
C VAL A 178 -10.80 7.37 7.17
N LYS A 179 -11.39 7.22 8.37
CA LYS A 179 -10.95 6.20 9.34
C LYS A 179 -11.18 4.79 8.80
N VAL A 180 -12.31 4.57 8.13
CA VAL A 180 -12.62 3.29 7.48
C VAL A 180 -11.68 3.07 6.29
N PHE A 181 -11.48 4.08 5.44
CA PHE A 181 -10.55 4.01 4.31
C PHE A 181 -9.13 3.65 4.77
N ALA A 182 -8.56 4.39 5.74
CA ALA A 182 -7.22 4.14 6.25
C ALA A 182 -7.08 2.71 6.82
N SER A 183 -8.07 2.24 7.60
CA SER A 183 -8.07 0.89 8.14
C SER A 183 -8.17 -0.17 7.03
N THR A 184 -9.08 0.00 6.07
CA THR A 184 -9.25 -0.93 4.94
C THR A 184 -7.99 -0.99 4.09
N PHE A 185 -7.44 0.18 3.72
CA PHE A 185 -6.20 0.29 2.97
C PHE A 185 -5.05 -0.43 3.68
N GLY A 186 -4.89 -0.18 4.99
CA GLY A 186 -3.84 -0.82 5.78
C GLY A 186 -4.00 -2.33 5.89
N PHE A 187 -5.21 -2.83 6.18
CA PHE A 187 -5.44 -4.28 6.26
C PHE A 187 -5.31 -4.97 4.91
N THR A 188 -5.75 -4.36 3.81
CA THR A 188 -5.57 -4.90 2.46
C THR A 188 -4.10 -5.14 2.14
N ASN A 189 -3.25 -4.14 2.42
CA ASN A 189 -1.81 -4.26 2.21
C ASN A 189 -1.15 -5.24 3.20
N LEU A 190 -1.56 -5.22 4.47
CA LEU A 190 -1.05 -6.13 5.49
C LEU A 190 -1.32 -7.59 5.13
N VAL A 191 -2.57 -7.91 4.78
CA VAL A 191 -2.95 -9.27 4.33
C VAL A 191 -2.22 -9.64 3.06
N GLY A 192 -2.08 -8.70 2.11
CA GLY A 192 -1.31 -8.93 0.88
C GLY A 192 0.14 -9.34 1.17
N VAL A 193 0.84 -8.62 2.05
CA VAL A 193 2.21 -9.00 2.45
C VAL A 193 2.26 -10.36 3.15
N LEU A 194 1.30 -10.67 4.02
CA LEU A 194 1.22 -11.98 4.66
C LEU A 194 1.06 -13.11 3.62
N VAL A 195 0.22 -12.91 2.60
CA VAL A 195 0.09 -13.87 1.50
C VAL A 195 1.39 -13.98 0.69
N GLN A 196 2.03 -12.85 0.38
CA GLN A 196 3.32 -12.84 -0.35
C GLN A 196 4.44 -13.60 0.40
N ILE A 197 4.43 -13.57 1.73
CA ILE A 197 5.38 -14.32 2.54
C ILE A 197 5.02 -15.82 2.57
N ALA A 198 3.72 -16.14 2.69
CA ALA A 198 3.25 -17.52 2.79
C ALA A 198 3.22 -18.24 1.43
N PHE A 199 3.03 -17.50 0.35
CA PHE A 199 2.97 -18.01 -1.02
C PHE A 199 3.85 -17.17 -1.96
N PRO A 200 5.18 -17.26 -1.82
CA PRO A 200 6.10 -16.48 -2.64
C PRO A 200 6.00 -16.90 -4.12
N SER A 201 5.74 -15.93 -4.99
CA SER A 201 5.56 -16.15 -6.42
C SER A 201 6.50 -15.26 -7.22
N SER A 202 7.08 -15.80 -8.30
CA SER A 202 8.00 -15.05 -9.16
C SER A 202 7.26 -13.94 -9.92
N PRO A 203 7.85 -12.75 -10.03
CA PRO A 203 7.33 -11.70 -10.89
C PRO A 203 7.60 -11.99 -12.37
N PRO A 204 6.87 -11.35 -13.31
CA PRO A 204 7.00 -11.60 -14.75
C PRO A 204 8.42 -11.45 -15.30
N TRP A 205 9.21 -10.49 -14.78
CA TRP A 205 10.60 -10.33 -15.22
C TRP A 205 11.47 -11.56 -14.95
N TYR A 206 11.11 -12.39 -13.95
CA TYR A 206 11.84 -13.60 -13.63
C TYR A 206 11.69 -14.64 -14.75
N GLU A 207 10.46 -14.88 -15.19
CA GLU A 207 10.20 -15.80 -16.30
C GLU A 207 10.90 -15.34 -17.58
N LEU A 208 10.86 -14.06 -17.90
CA LEU A 208 11.49 -13.49 -19.09
C LEU A 208 13.02 -13.64 -19.12
N ARG A 209 13.67 -13.71 -17.95
CA ARG A 209 15.12 -13.79 -17.82
C ARG A 209 15.64 -15.19 -17.50
N GLU A 210 14.95 -15.90 -16.64
CA GLU A 210 15.39 -17.17 -16.05
C GLU A 210 14.49 -18.35 -16.47
N GLY A 211 13.38 -18.07 -17.16
CA GLY A 211 12.38 -19.07 -17.50
C GLY A 211 11.70 -19.64 -16.24
N ILE A 212 11.53 -20.95 -16.22
CA ILE A 212 10.95 -21.68 -15.08
C ILE A 212 12.02 -22.35 -14.19
N THR A 213 13.28 -21.90 -14.27
CA THR A 213 14.35 -22.43 -13.41
C THR A 213 14.02 -22.19 -11.93
N PRO A 214 14.41 -23.08 -11.01
CA PRO A 214 14.13 -22.89 -9.59
C PRO A 214 14.75 -21.60 -9.05
N ALA A 215 13.92 -20.76 -8.41
CA ALA A 215 14.37 -19.54 -7.76
C ALA A 215 14.88 -19.79 -6.35
N ASN A 216 15.72 -18.89 -5.85
CA ASN A 216 16.17 -18.89 -4.47
C ASN A 216 16.23 -17.47 -3.88
N TYR A 217 16.27 -17.38 -2.57
CA TYR A 217 16.19 -16.10 -1.84
C TYR A 217 17.49 -15.27 -1.82
N SER A 218 18.58 -15.76 -2.44
CA SER A 218 19.79 -14.95 -2.67
C SER A 218 19.69 -14.09 -3.92
N MET A 219 18.71 -14.35 -4.78
CA MET A 219 18.46 -13.56 -5.99
C MET A 219 17.95 -12.17 -5.63
N ARG A 220 18.47 -11.18 -6.34
CA ARG A 220 18.06 -9.79 -6.17
C ARG A 220 16.86 -9.46 -7.06
N GLY A 221 16.03 -8.53 -6.61
CA GLY A 221 14.95 -8.01 -7.40
C GLY A 221 15.44 -7.24 -8.64
N SER A 222 14.57 -7.11 -9.63
CA SER A 222 14.83 -6.35 -10.85
C SER A 222 13.80 -5.23 -11.01
N PRO A 223 14.24 -4.04 -11.44
CA PRO A 223 13.32 -2.96 -11.79
C PRO A 223 12.55 -3.24 -13.10
N ALA A 224 12.91 -4.29 -13.85
CA ALA A 224 12.31 -4.64 -15.14
C ALA A 224 12.21 -3.41 -16.09
N GLY A 225 11.02 -3.11 -16.62
CA GLY A 225 10.77 -1.97 -17.47
C GLY A 225 11.09 -0.61 -16.84
N LEU A 226 11.05 -0.49 -15.51
CA LEU A 226 11.39 0.75 -14.80
C LEU A 226 12.88 1.13 -14.88
N ALA A 227 13.77 0.19 -15.27
CA ALA A 227 15.16 0.54 -15.60
C ALA A 227 15.23 1.53 -16.77
N ARG A 228 14.30 1.46 -17.73
CA ARG A 228 14.23 2.41 -18.85
C ARG A 228 13.78 3.81 -18.39
N ILE A 229 12.94 3.87 -17.35
CA ILE A 229 12.55 5.14 -16.68
C ILE A 229 13.77 5.74 -15.96
N ASP A 230 14.53 4.94 -15.21
CA ASP A 230 15.78 5.39 -14.60
C ASP A 230 16.74 5.96 -15.66
N ALA A 231 16.91 5.27 -16.79
CA ALA A 231 17.76 5.74 -17.89
C ALA A 231 17.24 7.03 -18.55
N LEU A 232 15.92 7.16 -18.74
CA LEU A 232 15.29 8.32 -19.36
C LEU A 232 15.47 9.59 -18.53
N PHE A 233 15.39 9.46 -17.20
CA PHE A 233 15.54 10.57 -16.25
C PHE A 233 16.94 10.67 -15.62
N HIS A 234 17.91 9.91 -16.14
CA HIS A 234 19.29 9.86 -15.64
C HIS A 234 19.38 9.55 -14.13
N GLY A 235 18.47 8.71 -13.65
CA GLY A 235 18.36 8.30 -12.25
C GLY A 235 18.69 6.82 -12.04
N HIS A 236 18.66 6.38 -10.77
CA HIS A 236 18.85 4.98 -10.35
C HIS A 236 17.86 4.55 -9.26
N GLY A 237 16.82 5.35 -9.05
CA GLY A 237 15.89 5.17 -7.93
C GLY A 237 15.16 3.83 -7.97
N TYR A 238 14.63 3.45 -9.13
CA TYR A 238 13.96 2.17 -9.31
C TYR A 238 14.93 1.00 -9.23
N THR A 239 16.08 1.10 -9.88
CA THR A 239 17.13 0.07 -9.84
C THR A 239 17.56 -0.21 -8.40
N ILE A 240 17.85 0.81 -7.61
CA ILE A 240 18.24 0.66 -6.21
C ILE A 240 17.08 0.11 -5.37
N GLY A 241 15.87 0.64 -5.55
CA GLY A 241 14.69 0.23 -4.79
C GLY A 241 14.33 -1.23 -4.99
N PHE A 242 14.24 -1.68 -6.24
CA PHE A 242 13.86 -3.07 -6.55
C PHE A 242 14.98 -4.06 -6.23
N THR A 243 16.25 -3.73 -6.48
CA THR A 243 17.38 -4.58 -6.12
C THR A 243 17.45 -4.86 -4.62
N ASN A 244 17.02 -3.89 -3.80
CA ASN A 244 17.00 -4.00 -2.35
C ASN A 244 15.61 -4.26 -1.76
N ALA A 245 14.65 -4.73 -2.57
CA ALA A 245 13.28 -4.99 -2.12
C ALA A 245 13.25 -6.05 -1.00
N PRO A 246 12.50 -5.85 0.09
CA PRO A 246 12.36 -6.83 1.17
C PRO A 246 11.69 -8.14 0.73
N VAL A 247 10.80 -8.08 -0.27
CA VAL A 247 10.01 -9.21 -0.79
C VAL A 247 10.18 -9.28 -2.30
N VAL A 248 11.24 -9.93 -2.76
CA VAL A 248 11.57 -10.06 -4.21
C VAL A 248 10.55 -10.92 -4.96
N PHE A 249 10.08 -11.99 -4.32
CA PHE A 249 9.12 -12.95 -4.88
C PHE A 249 7.70 -12.72 -4.35
N GLY A 250 7.30 -11.47 -4.27
CA GLY A 250 5.97 -11.03 -3.82
C GLY A 250 5.06 -10.61 -4.95
N ALA A 251 5.04 -11.32 -6.09
CA ALA A 251 4.23 -10.92 -7.23
C ALA A 251 2.72 -11.09 -6.98
N PHE A 252 2.32 -12.04 -6.14
CA PHE A 252 0.91 -12.30 -5.83
C PHE A 252 0.65 -12.26 -4.31
N PRO A 253 -0.45 -11.60 -3.89
CA PRO A 253 -1.30 -10.70 -4.67
C PRO A 253 -0.58 -9.38 -4.98
N SER A 254 -0.96 -8.73 -6.10
CA SER A 254 -0.44 -7.40 -6.43
C SER A 254 -0.98 -6.35 -5.45
N LEU A 255 -0.11 -5.73 -4.65
CA LEU A 255 -0.50 -4.64 -3.77
C LEU A 255 -0.91 -3.38 -4.56
N HIS A 256 -0.31 -3.14 -5.72
CA HIS A 256 -0.69 -2.05 -6.61
C HIS A 256 -2.14 -2.18 -7.08
N ALA A 257 -2.52 -3.37 -7.57
CA ALA A 257 -3.90 -3.65 -7.98
C ALA A 257 -4.88 -3.58 -6.80
N ALA A 258 -4.48 -4.10 -5.64
CA ALA A 258 -5.30 -4.09 -4.43
C ALA A 258 -5.58 -2.66 -3.94
N THR A 259 -4.56 -1.79 -3.88
CA THR A 259 -4.71 -0.39 -3.45
C THR A 259 -5.54 0.41 -4.46
N ALA A 260 -5.25 0.30 -5.76
CA ALA A 260 -6.03 0.97 -6.79
C ALA A 260 -7.51 0.54 -6.78
N THR A 261 -7.77 -0.75 -6.52
CA THR A 261 -9.14 -1.25 -6.35
C THR A 261 -9.82 -0.68 -5.12
N CYS A 262 -9.14 -0.66 -3.99
CA CYS A 262 -9.65 -0.05 -2.75
C CYS A 262 -10.04 1.42 -2.97
N GLU A 263 -9.14 2.20 -3.54
CA GLU A 263 -9.37 3.61 -3.88
C GLU A 263 -10.56 3.81 -4.81
N ALA A 264 -10.62 3.02 -5.90
CA ALA A 264 -11.69 3.08 -6.87
C ALA A 264 -13.06 2.74 -6.25
N LEU A 265 -13.13 1.77 -5.33
CA LEU A 265 -14.36 1.42 -4.63
C LEU A 265 -14.83 2.56 -3.71
N PHE A 266 -13.94 3.17 -2.94
CA PHE A 266 -14.30 4.32 -2.11
C PHE A 266 -14.73 5.51 -2.96
N MET A 267 -13.99 5.84 -4.02
CA MET A 267 -14.34 6.94 -4.90
C MET A 267 -15.67 6.72 -5.62
N SER A 268 -15.92 5.53 -6.14
CA SER A 268 -17.18 5.22 -6.83
C SER A 268 -18.40 5.22 -5.90
N TYR A 269 -18.20 4.85 -4.63
CA TYR A 269 -19.27 4.83 -3.64
C TYR A 269 -19.63 6.24 -3.15
N PHE A 270 -18.64 7.05 -2.78
CA PHE A 270 -18.86 8.37 -2.21
C PHE A 270 -19.00 9.49 -3.25
N PHE A 271 -18.45 9.29 -4.45
CA PHE A 271 -18.48 10.26 -5.55
C PHE A 271 -18.98 9.59 -6.83
N PRO A 272 -20.27 9.18 -6.90
CA PRO A 272 -20.82 8.52 -8.07
C PRO A 272 -20.89 9.52 -9.25
N ILE A 273 -19.84 9.54 -10.06
CA ILE A 273 -19.83 10.27 -11.33
C ILE A 273 -20.61 9.43 -12.34
N LYS A 274 -21.56 10.08 -13.04
CA LYS A 274 -22.35 9.42 -14.11
C LYS A 274 -21.44 8.57 -14.99
N ALA A 275 -21.77 7.32 -15.09
CA ALA A 275 -21.12 6.10 -15.60
C ALA A 275 -19.95 6.17 -16.63
N LYS A 276 -19.66 7.28 -17.27
CA LYS A 276 -18.62 7.35 -18.33
C LYS A 276 -17.19 7.50 -17.82
N VAL A 277 -16.97 8.18 -16.70
CA VAL A 277 -15.61 8.42 -16.15
C VAL A 277 -15.19 7.30 -15.19
N GLY A 278 -16.15 6.72 -14.44
CA GLY A 278 -15.87 5.58 -13.56
C GLY A 278 -15.40 4.33 -14.32
N ARG A 279 -15.86 4.14 -15.54
CA ARG A 279 -15.42 3.04 -16.42
C ARG A 279 -13.96 3.18 -16.81
N TRP A 280 -13.47 4.39 -17.03
CA TRP A 280 -12.07 4.67 -17.37
C TRP A 280 -11.09 4.29 -16.24
N TYR A 281 -11.46 4.56 -14.98
CA TYR A 281 -10.64 4.22 -13.82
C TYR A 281 -10.60 2.71 -13.54
N VAL A 282 -11.65 1.98 -13.90
CA VAL A 282 -11.72 0.52 -13.81
C VAL A 282 -10.91 -0.15 -14.92
N ASP A 283 -10.92 0.40 -16.13
CA ASP A 283 -10.24 -0.16 -17.31
C ASP A 283 -8.71 0.06 -17.26
N THR A 284 -8.23 1.11 -16.59
CA THR A 284 -6.79 1.29 -16.34
C THR A 284 -6.20 0.23 -15.42
N ARG A 285 -7.02 -0.55 -14.68
CA ARG A 285 -6.55 -1.68 -13.86
C ARG A 285 -5.89 -2.79 -14.68
N ILE A 286 -6.27 -2.97 -15.94
CA ILE A 286 -5.68 -3.98 -16.83
C ILE A 286 -4.19 -3.66 -17.08
N LEU A 287 -3.82 -2.38 -17.13
CA LEU A 287 -2.43 -1.95 -17.31
C LEU A 287 -1.53 -2.22 -16.09
N TYR A 288 -2.10 -2.36 -14.88
CA TYR A 288 -1.32 -2.68 -13.67
C TYR A 288 -0.88 -4.14 -13.56
N TRP A 289 -1.45 -5.04 -14.38
CA TRP A 289 -1.07 -6.46 -14.39
C TRP A 289 0.16 -6.75 -15.27
N CYS A 290 0.57 -5.80 -16.09
CA CYS A 290 1.58 -5.99 -17.14
C CYS A 290 2.98 -5.48 -16.77
N TYR A 291 3.21 -5.05 -15.52
CA TYR A 291 4.50 -4.56 -15.04
C TYR A 291 4.98 -5.29 -13.76
#